data_25362c61e78a0d6b01560792278fe0ce
#
_entry.id   25362c61e78a0d6b01560792278fe0ce
#
_cell.length_a   1.000
_cell.length_b   1.000
_cell.length_c   1.000
_cell.angle_alpha   90.00
_cell.angle_beta   90.00
_cell.angle_gamma   90.00
#
_symmetry.space_group_name_H-M   'P 1'
#
loop_
_entity.id
_entity.type
_entity.pdbx_description
1 polymer ?
#
loop_
_entity_poly.entity_id
_entity_poly.type
_entity_poly.pdbx_seq_one_letter_code
_entity_poly.pdbx_strand_id
1 'polypeptide(L)'
;MSFKFNAFRISLLLATTLTFFGCKEQLFDNPEQLPPSIEVAAPAPVTNAVPSVKWYEDVSEVVLPISDKKPIDPSFKRGNALPTIVILGSSSAAGKGASIKSKSWVELLKAQLKKDNKIVNVVNLGEGGFTTYHVMPTGNKVANRPAPNTSKNITKALSYKPFLIIVNLPTNDVDKKYTDKEILNNYSKLRSIAMKENVNYIVTGTQPRNFTEKSQRDRLLALNEKMVAMDPAHVVDLLKKLSLQDFKIKKTYAFTDGIHPNDKGHAVINGYVFNAPLFKQLIGYTAVNP
;
A
#
# COMPACT_ATOMS: atom_id res chain seq x y z
N MET A 1 62.95 20.44 30.66
CA MET A 1 63.96 19.57 30.01
C MET A 1 63.49 19.22 28.63
N SER A 2 64.18 19.77 27.67
CA SER A 2 63.96 19.62 26.24
C SER A 2 64.73 18.44 25.70
N PHE A 3 64.11 17.60 24.84
CA PHE A 3 64.90 16.85 23.86
C PHE A 3 64.16 16.77 22.52
N LYS A 4 64.92 17.13 21.53
CA LYS A 4 64.62 17.30 20.12
C LYS A 4 64.86 16.02 19.31
N PHE A 5 64.13 15.91 18.17
CA PHE A 5 64.51 15.40 16.82
C PHE A 5 64.92 13.94 16.65
N ASN A 6 64.30 13.20 15.72
CA ASN A 6 64.85 13.10 14.37
C ASN A 6 63.89 12.44 13.38
N ALA A 7 63.81 13.06 12.20
CA ALA A 7 63.16 12.54 11.03
C ALA A 7 64.03 11.53 10.29
N PHE A 8 63.45 10.46 9.76
CA PHE A 8 64.09 9.68 8.69
C PHE A 8 63.11 9.46 7.54
N ARG A 9 63.42 10.13 6.44
CA ARG A 9 62.82 9.89 5.11
C ARG A 9 63.46 8.66 4.51
N ILE A 10 62.66 7.72 4.02
CA ILE A 10 63.07 6.79 2.99
C ILE A 10 62.01 6.79 1.91
N SER A 11 62.41 7.38 0.76
CA SER A 11 61.73 7.24 -0.52
C SER A 11 62.08 5.90 -1.13
N LEU A 12 61.04 5.12 -1.51
CA LEU A 12 61.26 3.98 -2.40
C LEU A 12 60.24 4.13 -3.56
N LEU A 13 60.82 4.52 -4.72
CA LEU A 13 60.16 4.50 -6.02
C LEU A 13 60.00 3.05 -6.46
N LEU A 14 58.76 2.58 -6.67
CA LEU A 14 58.52 1.42 -7.51
C LEU A 14 57.60 1.83 -8.66
N ALA A 15 58.20 1.90 -9.83
CA ALA A 15 57.49 2.05 -11.09
C ALA A 15 56.88 0.72 -11.46
N THR A 16 55.55 0.63 -11.53
CA THR A 16 54.84 -0.46 -12.20
C THR A 16 54.19 0.08 -13.47
N THR A 17 54.70 -0.41 -14.58
CA THR A 17 54.20 -0.17 -15.94
C THR A 17 52.77 -0.70 -16.06
N LEU A 18 51.83 0.20 -16.26
CA LEU A 18 50.47 -0.11 -16.72
C LEU A 18 50.46 -0.32 -18.22
N THR A 19 50.30 -1.57 -18.64
CA THR A 19 50.01 -1.87 -20.06
C THR A 19 48.53 -1.53 -20.32
N PHE A 20 48.31 -0.47 -21.08
CA PHE A 20 46.97 -0.17 -21.65
C PHE A 20 46.68 -1.18 -22.76
N PHE A 21 45.68 -2.06 -22.53
CA PHE A 21 45.01 -2.74 -23.62
C PHE A 21 44.02 -1.76 -24.25
N GLY A 22 44.41 -1.24 -25.43
CA GLY A 22 43.55 -0.41 -26.23
C GLY A 22 42.39 -1.24 -26.81
N CYS A 23 41.17 -0.98 -26.38
CA CYS A 23 39.99 -1.33 -27.13
C CYS A 23 39.93 -0.40 -28.33
N LYS A 24 40.16 -0.91 -29.55
CA LYS A 24 39.87 -0.23 -30.79
C LYS A 24 38.35 -0.08 -30.91
N GLU A 25 37.85 1.14 -30.84
CA GLU A 25 36.55 1.51 -31.39
C GLU A 25 36.56 1.25 -32.89
N GLN A 26 35.80 0.27 -33.36
CA GLN A 26 35.46 0.15 -34.76
C GLN A 26 34.36 1.18 -35.07
N LEU A 27 34.75 2.27 -35.68
CA LEU A 27 33.86 3.18 -36.42
C LEU A 27 33.24 2.39 -37.57
N PHE A 28 31.94 2.17 -37.51
CA PHE A 28 31.17 1.69 -38.65
C PHE A 28 30.84 2.86 -39.56
N ASP A 29 31.72 3.13 -40.49
CA ASP A 29 31.44 3.97 -41.66
C ASP A 29 30.77 3.10 -42.74
N ASN A 30 29.47 2.93 -42.66
CA ASN A 30 28.66 2.61 -43.84
C ASN A 30 27.17 2.94 -43.58
N PRO A 31 26.60 4.00 -44.15
CA PRO A 31 25.21 4.41 -43.94
C PRO A 31 24.18 3.63 -44.75
N GLU A 32 24.53 2.50 -45.42
CA GLU A 32 23.63 1.81 -46.33
C GLU A 32 23.14 0.41 -45.88
N GLN A 33 23.30 0.04 -44.63
CA GLN A 33 22.71 -1.24 -44.13
C GLN A 33 21.91 -1.02 -42.84
N LEU A 34 20.77 -0.33 -42.98
CA LEU A 34 19.71 -0.49 -41.99
C LEU A 34 19.10 -1.89 -42.18
N PRO A 35 19.00 -2.69 -41.12
CA PRO A 35 18.25 -3.93 -41.20
C PRO A 35 16.78 -3.64 -41.54
N PRO A 36 16.09 -4.51 -42.30
CA PRO A 36 14.70 -4.28 -42.66
C PRO A 36 13.88 -4.01 -41.40
N SER A 37 13.08 -2.96 -41.46
CA SER A 37 12.13 -2.62 -40.37
C SER A 37 11.30 -3.84 -40.07
N ILE A 38 11.45 -4.38 -38.84
CA ILE A 38 10.53 -5.39 -38.32
C ILE A 38 9.18 -4.67 -38.19
N GLU A 39 8.27 -4.99 -39.06
CA GLU A 39 6.87 -4.58 -38.97
C GLU A 39 6.32 -5.19 -37.68
N VAL A 40 6.30 -4.40 -36.60
CA VAL A 40 5.68 -4.80 -35.34
C VAL A 40 4.18 -4.85 -35.65
N ALA A 41 3.65 -6.04 -35.82
CA ALA A 41 2.22 -6.26 -35.94
C ALA A 41 1.52 -5.51 -34.81
N ALA A 42 0.53 -4.70 -35.16
CA ALA A 42 -0.29 -3.99 -34.20
C ALA A 42 -0.82 -5.02 -33.16
N PRO A 43 -0.72 -4.71 -31.86
CA PRO A 43 -1.26 -5.62 -30.85
C PRO A 43 -2.73 -5.87 -31.17
N ALA A 44 -3.12 -7.12 -31.22
CA ALA A 44 -4.52 -7.50 -31.38
C ALA A 44 -5.37 -6.73 -30.38
N PRO A 45 -6.60 -6.30 -30.76
CA PRO A 45 -7.46 -5.56 -29.86
C PRO A 45 -7.64 -6.40 -28.60
N VAL A 46 -7.17 -5.85 -27.48
CA VAL A 46 -7.42 -6.44 -26.16
C VAL A 46 -8.92 -6.39 -25.96
N THR A 47 -9.58 -7.49 -26.22
CA THR A 47 -10.96 -7.66 -25.83
C THR A 47 -10.96 -7.62 -24.31
N ASN A 48 -11.40 -6.50 -23.73
CA ASN A 48 -11.66 -6.33 -22.30
C ASN A 48 -12.85 -7.21 -21.87
N ALA A 49 -12.79 -8.50 -22.16
CA ALA A 49 -13.57 -9.48 -21.46
C ALA A 49 -12.92 -9.63 -20.07
N VAL A 50 -13.33 -8.82 -19.13
CA VAL A 50 -13.13 -9.09 -17.71
C VAL A 50 -13.69 -10.50 -17.49
N PRO A 51 -12.87 -11.50 -17.10
CA PRO A 51 -13.40 -12.83 -16.83
C PRO A 51 -14.51 -12.65 -15.80
N SER A 52 -15.73 -13.03 -16.13
CA SER A 52 -16.83 -13.08 -15.18
C SER A 52 -16.44 -14.09 -14.11
N VAL A 53 -15.99 -13.56 -12.96
CA VAL A 53 -15.52 -14.42 -11.88
C VAL A 53 -16.74 -15.00 -11.21
N LYS A 54 -17.08 -16.26 -11.52
CA LYS A 54 -18.26 -17.04 -11.05
C LYS A 54 -18.48 -17.05 -9.53
N TRP A 55 -17.52 -16.58 -8.74
CA TRP A 55 -17.65 -16.55 -7.27
C TRP A 55 -18.58 -15.43 -6.74
N TYR A 56 -19.11 -14.55 -7.63
CA TYR A 56 -20.16 -13.59 -7.30
C TYR A 56 -21.55 -14.22 -7.16
N GLU A 57 -21.78 -15.37 -7.81
CA GLU A 57 -23.12 -15.98 -7.91
C GLU A 57 -23.61 -16.59 -6.57
N ASP A 58 -22.72 -16.73 -5.58
CA ASP A 58 -23.04 -17.38 -4.29
C ASP A 58 -23.08 -16.39 -3.10
N VAL A 59 -23.11 -15.10 -3.37
CA VAL A 59 -23.25 -14.05 -2.37
C VAL A 59 -24.69 -13.57 -2.38
N SER A 60 -25.53 -14.13 -1.54
CA SER A 60 -26.95 -13.75 -1.39
C SER A 60 -27.17 -12.34 -0.83
N GLU A 61 -26.18 -11.47 -0.76
CA GLU A 61 -26.30 -10.06 -0.42
C GLU A 61 -25.47 -9.20 -1.37
N VAL A 62 -26.16 -8.55 -2.26
CA VAL A 62 -25.88 -7.31 -2.98
C VAL A 62 -24.40 -6.99 -3.13
N VAL A 63 -23.75 -7.63 -4.08
CA VAL A 63 -22.62 -7.00 -4.76
C VAL A 63 -23.21 -5.82 -5.52
N LEU A 64 -23.13 -4.64 -4.94
CA LEU A 64 -23.44 -3.44 -5.70
C LEU A 64 -22.46 -3.42 -6.87
N PRO A 65 -22.97 -3.28 -8.12
CA PRO A 65 -22.08 -3.13 -9.26
C PRO A 65 -21.10 -2.02 -8.94
N ILE A 66 -19.84 -2.21 -9.32
CA ILE A 66 -18.83 -1.16 -9.29
C ILE A 66 -19.43 -0.01 -10.07
N SER A 67 -20.07 0.93 -9.37
CA SER A 67 -20.67 2.06 -10.07
C SER A 67 -19.51 2.97 -10.44
N ASP A 68 -19.47 3.40 -11.70
CA ASP A 68 -18.61 4.46 -12.22
C ASP A 68 -18.92 5.83 -11.57
N LYS A 69 -19.40 5.82 -10.32
CA LYS A 69 -19.66 7.03 -9.57
C LYS A 69 -18.33 7.76 -9.42
N LYS A 70 -18.32 8.99 -9.92
CA LYS A 70 -17.22 9.92 -9.67
C LYS A 70 -16.90 9.96 -8.17
N PRO A 71 -15.63 10.05 -7.79
CA PRO A 71 -15.27 10.22 -6.39
C PRO A 71 -16.07 11.36 -5.78
N ILE A 72 -16.55 11.15 -4.56
CA ILE A 72 -17.33 12.14 -3.84
C ILE A 72 -16.41 13.31 -3.53
N ASP A 73 -16.78 14.50 -4.01
CA ASP A 73 -16.03 15.73 -3.76
C ASP A 73 -15.93 16.00 -2.25
N PRO A 74 -14.72 16.07 -1.67
CA PRO A 74 -14.54 16.36 -0.26
C PRO A 74 -14.99 17.77 0.14
N SER A 75 -15.15 18.71 -0.82
CA SER A 75 -15.67 20.04 -0.58
C SER A 75 -17.18 20.05 -0.32
N PHE A 76 -17.85 18.92 -0.56
CA PHE A 76 -19.25 18.75 -0.17
C PHE A 76 -19.35 18.93 1.34
N LYS A 77 -19.78 20.14 1.73
CA LYS A 77 -19.72 20.65 3.09
C LYS A 77 -20.48 19.74 4.06
N ARG A 78 -19.75 18.96 4.83
CA ARG A 78 -20.25 18.29 6.03
C ARG A 78 -20.22 19.29 7.22
N GLY A 79 -20.80 20.49 7.03
CA GLY A 79 -20.71 21.59 7.97
C GLY A 79 -19.31 22.21 8.03
N ASN A 80 -19.01 23.01 9.08
CA ASN A 80 -17.72 23.69 9.26
C ASN A 80 -16.56 22.77 9.75
N ALA A 81 -16.76 21.45 9.73
CA ALA A 81 -15.73 20.50 10.15
C ALA A 81 -14.61 20.38 9.11
N LEU A 82 -13.37 20.26 9.59
CA LEU A 82 -12.21 19.99 8.74
C LEU A 82 -12.41 18.70 7.96
N PRO A 83 -12.01 18.65 6.66
CA PRO A 83 -11.96 17.41 5.92
C PRO A 83 -11.20 16.35 6.70
N THR A 84 -11.82 15.20 6.94
CA THR A 84 -11.24 14.17 7.80
C THR A 84 -11.04 12.88 7.00
N ILE A 85 -9.84 12.32 7.12
CA ILE A 85 -9.50 10.95 6.70
C ILE A 85 -9.52 10.09 7.95
N VAL A 86 -10.20 8.94 7.91
CA VAL A 86 -10.12 7.95 8.98
C VAL A 86 -9.45 6.68 8.47
N ILE A 87 -8.51 6.16 9.25
CA ILE A 87 -7.78 4.93 8.96
C ILE A 87 -8.27 3.84 9.88
N LEU A 88 -8.83 2.77 9.29
CA LEU A 88 -9.11 1.51 9.93
C LEU A 88 -7.98 0.53 9.58
N GLY A 89 -7.51 -0.26 10.54
CA GLY A 89 -6.42 -1.17 10.22
C GLY A 89 -5.93 -1.99 11.40
N SER A 90 -4.86 -2.72 11.14
CA SER A 90 -4.20 -3.54 12.15
C SER A 90 -2.92 -2.91 12.69
N SER A 91 -2.00 -3.73 13.16
CA SER A 91 -0.73 -3.29 13.75
C SER A 91 0.13 -2.41 12.83
N SER A 92 0.11 -2.63 11.52
CA SER A 92 0.83 -1.76 10.57
C SER A 92 0.24 -0.35 10.54
N ALA A 93 -1.08 -0.22 10.59
CA ALA A 93 -1.75 1.08 10.72
C ALA A 93 -1.48 1.72 12.09
N ALA A 94 -1.44 0.91 13.17
CA ALA A 94 -1.06 1.37 14.50
C ALA A 94 0.40 1.82 14.61
N GLY A 95 1.24 1.51 13.60
CA GLY A 95 2.65 1.93 13.54
C GLY A 95 3.65 0.91 14.08
N LYS A 96 3.23 -0.36 14.28
CA LYS A 96 4.14 -1.41 14.75
C LYS A 96 5.30 -1.62 13.77
N GLY A 97 6.51 -1.72 14.30
CA GLY A 97 7.74 -1.90 13.54
C GLY A 97 8.46 -0.60 13.18
N ALA A 98 7.79 0.55 13.27
CA ALA A 98 8.46 1.85 13.20
C ALA A 98 9.30 2.10 14.46
N SER A 99 10.54 2.59 14.29
CA SER A 99 11.47 2.85 15.41
C SER A 99 10.95 3.95 16.36
N ILE A 100 10.23 4.92 15.81
CA ILE A 100 9.51 5.97 16.54
C ILE A 100 8.17 6.24 15.85
N LYS A 101 7.21 6.75 16.60
CA LYS A 101 5.85 7.01 16.10
C LYS A 101 5.81 7.82 14.82
N SER A 102 6.62 8.88 14.71
CA SER A 102 6.66 9.76 13.53
C SER A 102 7.12 9.09 12.24
N LYS A 103 7.73 7.91 12.31
CA LYS A 103 8.14 7.11 11.15
C LYS A 103 7.12 6.06 10.71
N SER A 104 5.98 5.94 11.44
CA SER A 104 4.89 5.09 10.99
C SER A 104 4.21 5.69 9.75
N TRP A 105 3.67 4.85 8.87
CA TRP A 105 3.12 5.32 7.59
C TRP A 105 1.97 6.32 7.76
N VAL A 106 1.17 6.21 8.82
CA VAL A 106 0.09 7.16 9.09
C VAL A 106 0.64 8.53 9.51
N GLU A 107 1.66 8.56 10.34
CA GLU A 107 2.28 9.83 10.74
C GLU A 107 3.08 10.44 9.58
N LEU A 108 3.70 9.63 8.73
CA LEU A 108 4.32 10.10 7.47
C LEU A 108 3.28 10.69 6.53
N LEU A 109 2.08 10.09 6.43
CA LEU A 109 0.96 10.64 5.65
C LEU A 109 0.55 12.01 6.18
N LYS A 110 0.38 12.16 7.50
CA LYS A 110 0.08 13.46 8.14
C LYS A 110 1.16 14.50 7.83
N ALA A 111 2.43 14.12 7.97
CA ALA A 111 3.55 15.00 7.68
C ALA A 111 3.58 15.44 6.21
N GLN A 112 3.29 14.51 5.28
CA GLN A 112 3.25 14.82 3.85
C GLN A 112 2.08 15.77 3.53
N LEU A 113 0.89 15.52 4.07
CA LEU A 113 -0.26 16.44 3.89
C LEU A 113 0.06 17.83 4.40
N LYS A 114 0.68 17.94 5.58
CA LYS A 114 1.12 19.22 6.14
C LYS A 114 2.17 19.90 5.25
N LYS A 115 3.15 19.14 4.74
CA LYS A 115 4.18 19.66 3.81
C LYS A 115 3.56 20.23 2.53
N ASP A 116 2.51 19.57 2.03
CA ASP A 116 1.76 20.00 0.85
C ASP A 116 0.70 21.06 1.18
N ASN A 117 0.76 21.67 2.37
CA ASN A 117 -0.16 22.69 2.87
C ASN A 117 -1.64 22.27 2.84
N LYS A 118 -1.94 20.97 2.97
CA LYS A 118 -3.32 20.47 2.97
C LYS A 118 -3.94 20.57 4.35
N ILE A 119 -5.10 21.20 4.43
CA ILE A 119 -5.89 21.31 5.67
C ILE A 119 -6.79 20.07 5.78
N VAL A 120 -6.25 19.01 6.37
CA VAL A 120 -6.92 17.71 6.51
C VAL A 120 -6.64 17.13 7.88
N ASN A 121 -7.69 16.69 8.58
CA ASN A 121 -7.56 15.91 9.79
C ASN A 121 -7.37 14.43 9.47
N VAL A 122 -6.44 13.74 10.14
CA VAL A 122 -6.22 12.28 9.95
C VAL A 122 -6.39 11.58 11.30
N VAL A 123 -7.44 10.78 11.41
CA VAL A 123 -7.75 9.97 12.58
C VAL A 123 -7.31 8.54 12.33
N ASN A 124 -6.43 8.02 13.19
CA ASN A 124 -5.97 6.63 13.11
C ASN A 124 -6.68 5.76 14.15
N LEU A 125 -7.48 4.82 13.68
CA LEU A 125 -8.18 3.82 14.48
C LEU A 125 -7.53 2.42 14.37
N GLY A 126 -6.30 2.33 13.83
CA GLY A 126 -5.55 1.08 13.74
C GLY A 126 -5.26 0.47 15.12
N GLU A 127 -5.37 -0.86 15.23
CA GLU A 127 -5.09 -1.61 16.45
C GLU A 127 -4.41 -2.94 16.15
N GLY A 128 -3.44 -3.32 16.97
CA GLY A 128 -2.71 -4.58 16.82
C GLY A 128 -3.62 -5.80 16.82
N GLY A 129 -3.38 -6.75 15.93
CA GLY A 129 -4.13 -8.01 15.85
C GLY A 129 -5.51 -7.92 15.16
N PHE A 130 -5.96 -6.74 14.77
CA PHE A 130 -7.25 -6.59 14.11
C PHE A 130 -7.32 -7.39 12.80
N THR A 131 -8.49 -7.96 12.58
CA THR A 131 -8.96 -8.58 11.34
C THR A 131 -10.10 -7.76 10.76
N THR A 132 -10.60 -8.13 9.59
CA THR A 132 -11.75 -7.47 8.96
C THR A 132 -12.98 -7.47 9.86
N TYR A 133 -13.18 -8.49 10.70
CA TYR A 133 -14.31 -8.57 11.64
C TYR A 133 -14.28 -7.49 12.70
N HIS A 134 -13.11 -7.11 13.21
CA HIS A 134 -13.00 -6.08 14.25
C HIS A 134 -13.44 -4.70 13.75
N VAL A 135 -13.34 -4.45 12.45
CA VAL A 135 -13.71 -3.16 11.83
C VAL A 135 -15.12 -3.16 11.24
N MET A 136 -15.85 -4.28 11.30
CA MET A 136 -17.24 -4.36 10.88
C MET A 136 -18.14 -3.43 11.70
N PRO A 137 -19.34 -3.07 11.21
CA PRO A 137 -20.23 -2.17 11.94
C PRO A 137 -20.61 -2.71 13.31
N THR A 138 -20.83 -1.81 14.25
CA THR A 138 -21.35 -2.17 15.58
C THR A 138 -22.60 -3.00 15.45
N GLY A 139 -22.69 -4.10 16.24
CA GLY A 139 -23.79 -5.05 16.19
C GLY A 139 -23.63 -6.17 15.15
N ASN A 140 -22.63 -6.13 14.30
CA ASN A 140 -22.36 -7.27 13.41
C ASN A 140 -21.93 -8.49 14.22
N LYS A 141 -22.65 -9.61 14.05
CA LYS A 141 -22.37 -10.85 14.77
C LYS A 141 -22.21 -11.99 13.76
N VAL A 142 -21.11 -12.69 13.84
CA VAL A 142 -20.84 -13.91 13.06
C VAL A 142 -20.33 -14.98 14.02
N ALA A 143 -20.91 -16.18 13.93
CA ALA A 143 -20.52 -17.30 14.80
C ALA A 143 -19.01 -17.59 14.65
N ASN A 144 -18.35 -17.84 15.77
CA ASN A 144 -16.90 -18.16 15.83
C ASN A 144 -15.99 -17.07 15.23
N ARG A 145 -16.44 -15.81 15.19
CA ARG A 145 -15.66 -14.66 14.77
C ARG A 145 -15.67 -13.58 15.86
N PRO A 146 -14.61 -12.77 15.95
CA PRO A 146 -14.57 -11.70 16.93
C PRO A 146 -15.67 -10.68 16.69
N ALA A 147 -16.22 -10.13 17.76
CA ALA A 147 -17.12 -9.00 17.68
C ALA A 147 -16.39 -7.75 17.18
N PRO A 148 -17.09 -6.83 16.48
CA PRO A 148 -16.54 -5.54 16.12
C PRO A 148 -16.09 -4.73 17.33
N ASN A 149 -14.95 -4.06 17.21
CA ASN A 149 -14.49 -3.12 18.23
C ASN A 149 -15.27 -1.81 18.11
N THR A 150 -16.14 -1.51 19.06
CA THR A 150 -17.06 -0.35 18.96
C THR A 150 -16.37 1.01 18.95
N SER A 151 -15.12 1.09 19.45
CA SER A 151 -14.33 2.32 19.46
C SER A 151 -13.40 2.48 18.25
N LYS A 152 -13.26 1.43 17.40
CA LYS A 152 -12.28 1.40 16.29
C LYS A 152 -12.82 0.71 15.02
N ASN A 153 -14.11 0.73 14.82
CA ASN A 153 -14.79 0.11 13.67
C ASN A 153 -15.35 1.15 12.70
N ILE A 154 -15.99 0.68 11.64
CA ILE A 154 -16.55 1.57 10.62
C ILE A 154 -17.65 2.49 11.17
N THR A 155 -18.46 2.04 12.13
CA THR A 155 -19.46 2.89 12.80
C THR A 155 -18.78 4.06 13.51
N LYS A 156 -17.69 3.78 14.23
CA LYS A 156 -16.87 4.82 14.87
C LYS A 156 -16.19 5.72 13.85
N ALA A 157 -15.66 5.14 12.77
CA ALA A 157 -15.05 5.92 11.69
C ALA A 157 -16.02 6.92 11.09
N LEU A 158 -17.25 6.51 10.81
CA LEU A 158 -18.30 7.38 10.26
C LEU A 158 -18.72 8.50 11.22
N SER A 159 -18.61 8.31 12.54
CA SER A 159 -18.93 9.35 13.52
C SER A 159 -18.01 10.59 13.42
N TYR A 160 -16.82 10.45 12.81
CA TYR A 160 -15.93 11.58 12.49
C TYR A 160 -16.33 12.33 11.22
N LYS A 161 -17.41 11.92 10.54
CA LYS A 161 -17.86 12.50 9.27
C LYS A 161 -16.73 12.58 8.23
N PRO A 162 -16.01 11.47 7.95
CA PRO A 162 -14.86 11.50 7.05
C PRO A 162 -15.31 11.75 5.61
N PHE A 163 -14.42 12.29 4.79
CA PHE A 163 -14.58 12.25 3.34
C PHE A 163 -13.92 11.02 2.71
N LEU A 164 -13.01 10.39 3.46
CA LEU A 164 -12.28 9.19 3.04
C LEU A 164 -12.05 8.25 4.22
N ILE A 165 -12.33 6.97 4.01
CA ILE A 165 -11.89 5.89 4.90
C ILE A 165 -10.83 5.07 4.17
N ILE A 166 -9.68 4.84 4.83
CA ILE A 166 -8.63 3.93 4.34
C ILE A 166 -8.61 2.70 5.22
N VAL A 167 -8.73 1.51 4.63
CA VAL A 167 -8.70 0.23 5.35
C VAL A 167 -7.38 -0.49 5.07
N ASN A 168 -6.57 -0.69 6.10
CA ASN A 168 -5.27 -1.37 6.04
C ASN A 168 -5.30 -2.69 6.80
N LEU A 169 -5.83 -3.71 6.15
CA LEU A 169 -5.95 -5.11 6.54
C LEU A 169 -5.54 -5.93 5.30
N PRO A 170 -5.67 -7.21 5.08
CA PRO A 170 -6.26 -8.31 5.84
C PRO A 170 -5.24 -9.40 6.26
N THR A 171 -3.96 -9.12 6.36
CA THR A 171 -2.93 -10.17 6.58
C THR A 171 -3.23 -11.03 7.81
N ASN A 172 -3.82 -10.44 8.85
CA ASN A 172 -4.23 -11.19 10.06
C ASN A 172 -5.40 -12.14 9.81
N ASP A 173 -6.28 -11.84 8.85
CA ASP A 173 -7.37 -12.73 8.47
C ASP A 173 -6.84 -14.03 7.87
N VAL A 174 -5.78 -13.94 7.04
CA VAL A 174 -5.08 -15.11 6.50
C VAL A 174 -4.40 -15.91 7.62
N ASP A 175 -3.76 -15.25 8.58
CA ASP A 175 -3.17 -15.87 9.76
C ASP A 175 -4.20 -16.63 10.60
N LYS A 176 -5.38 -16.06 10.76
CA LYS A 176 -6.52 -16.66 11.47
C LYS A 176 -7.27 -17.71 10.64
N LYS A 177 -6.79 -18.01 9.44
CA LYS A 177 -7.37 -19.00 8.51
C LYS A 177 -8.83 -18.69 8.12
N TYR A 178 -9.23 -17.40 8.13
CA TYR A 178 -10.52 -17.01 7.58
C TYR A 178 -10.52 -17.24 6.07
N THR A 179 -11.63 -17.68 5.51
CA THR A 179 -11.71 -17.96 4.07
C THR A 179 -11.59 -16.69 3.24
N ASP A 180 -11.12 -16.81 1.99
CA ASP A 180 -11.07 -15.67 1.07
C ASP A 180 -12.46 -15.07 0.84
N LYS A 181 -13.50 -15.94 0.77
CA LYS A 181 -14.90 -15.51 0.66
C LYS A 181 -15.31 -14.61 1.83
N GLU A 182 -15.01 -15.00 3.07
CA GLU A 182 -15.28 -14.17 4.25
C GLU A 182 -14.59 -12.81 4.17
N ILE A 183 -13.29 -12.82 3.84
CA ILE A 183 -12.48 -11.60 3.77
C ILE A 183 -13.04 -10.65 2.72
N LEU A 184 -13.29 -11.15 1.50
CA LEU A 184 -13.81 -10.36 0.39
C LEU A 184 -15.23 -9.83 0.67
N ASN A 185 -16.10 -10.64 1.29
CA ASN A 185 -17.43 -10.21 1.70
C ASN A 185 -17.36 -9.08 2.75
N ASN A 186 -16.45 -9.19 3.72
CA ASN A 186 -16.25 -8.13 4.70
C ASN A 186 -15.80 -6.82 4.04
N TYR A 187 -14.89 -6.86 3.07
CA TYR A 187 -14.51 -5.68 2.30
C TYR A 187 -15.66 -5.09 1.50
N SER A 188 -16.42 -5.92 0.80
CA SER A 188 -17.60 -5.47 0.05
C SER A 188 -18.61 -4.78 0.96
N LYS A 189 -18.84 -5.32 2.16
CA LYS A 189 -19.75 -4.74 3.16
C LYS A 189 -19.24 -3.40 3.69
N LEU A 190 -17.94 -3.31 4.03
CA LEU A 190 -17.32 -2.06 4.48
C LEU A 190 -17.42 -0.97 3.41
N ARG A 191 -17.13 -1.33 2.15
CA ARG A 191 -17.26 -0.44 1.01
C ARG A 191 -18.70 0.04 0.83
N SER A 192 -19.66 -0.89 0.84
CA SER A 192 -21.08 -0.56 0.68
C SER A 192 -21.56 0.41 1.75
N ILE A 193 -21.14 0.21 3.01
CA ILE A 193 -21.46 1.10 4.12
C ILE A 193 -20.86 2.50 3.88
N ALA A 194 -19.57 2.59 3.52
CA ALA A 194 -18.92 3.87 3.25
C ALA A 194 -19.62 4.63 2.12
N MET A 195 -19.92 3.94 1.01
CA MET A 195 -20.59 4.54 -0.15
C MET A 195 -22.03 4.98 0.14
N LYS A 196 -22.79 4.21 0.94
CA LYS A 196 -24.14 4.59 1.38
C LYS A 196 -24.13 5.89 2.17
N GLU A 197 -23.09 6.10 2.96
CA GLU A 197 -22.87 7.31 3.75
C GLU A 197 -22.17 8.42 2.96
N ASN A 198 -22.04 8.28 1.63
CA ASN A 198 -21.31 9.22 0.77
C ASN A 198 -19.86 9.45 1.22
N VAL A 199 -19.15 8.40 1.63
CA VAL A 199 -17.74 8.44 2.02
C VAL A 199 -16.92 7.69 0.99
N ASN A 200 -15.84 8.30 0.52
CA ASN A 200 -14.87 7.62 -0.34
C ASN A 200 -14.15 6.51 0.44
N TYR A 201 -13.69 5.50 -0.28
CA TYR A 201 -13.10 4.32 0.31
C TYR A 201 -11.85 3.90 -0.46
N ILE A 202 -10.78 3.64 0.27
CA ILE A 202 -9.57 3.03 -0.26
C ILE A 202 -9.22 1.85 0.64
N VAL A 203 -8.83 0.73 0.05
CA VAL A 203 -8.28 -0.40 0.77
C VAL A 203 -6.85 -0.66 0.31
N THR A 204 -5.94 -0.93 1.23
CA THR A 204 -4.67 -1.52 0.85
C THR A 204 -4.87 -3.00 0.62
N GLY A 205 -4.22 -3.54 -0.39
CA GLY A 205 -4.17 -4.98 -0.60
C GLY A 205 -3.47 -5.69 0.55
N THR A 206 -3.21 -6.98 0.41
CA THR A 206 -2.46 -7.74 1.41
C THR A 206 -1.05 -7.18 1.57
N GLN A 207 -0.47 -7.39 2.76
CA GLN A 207 0.94 -7.10 3.03
C GLN A 207 1.70 -8.41 3.18
N PRO A 208 2.98 -8.48 2.77
CA PRO A 208 3.76 -9.68 2.95
C PRO A 208 3.98 -9.95 4.44
N ARG A 209 4.02 -11.24 4.78
CA ARG A 209 4.37 -11.74 6.10
C ARG A 209 5.20 -13.00 5.94
N ASN A 210 6.24 -13.16 6.75
CA ASN A 210 7.15 -14.30 6.70
C ASN A 210 6.50 -15.55 7.31
N PHE A 211 5.32 -15.95 6.81
CA PHE A 211 4.76 -17.24 7.14
C PHE A 211 5.77 -18.35 6.80
N THR A 212 5.87 -19.34 7.67
CA THR A 212 6.70 -20.52 7.43
C THR A 212 6.23 -21.25 6.17
N GLU A 213 4.93 -21.48 6.08
CA GLU A 213 4.32 -22.19 4.98
C GLU A 213 4.23 -21.33 3.73
N LYS A 214 4.81 -21.83 2.63
CA LYS A 214 4.73 -21.15 1.34
C LYS A 214 3.28 -20.96 0.88
N SER A 215 2.42 -21.95 1.13
CA SER A 215 1.00 -21.89 0.77
C SER A 215 0.27 -20.69 1.38
N GLN A 216 0.61 -20.29 2.60
CA GLN A 216 0.05 -19.09 3.21
C GLN A 216 0.55 -17.80 2.53
N ARG A 217 1.81 -17.77 2.10
CA ARG A 217 2.36 -16.64 1.35
C ARG A 217 1.76 -16.53 -0.05
N ASP A 218 1.63 -17.67 -0.75
CA ASP A 218 0.95 -17.72 -2.05
C ASP A 218 -0.52 -17.29 -1.94
N ARG A 219 -1.17 -17.63 -0.84
CA ARG A 219 -2.53 -17.20 -0.56
C ARG A 219 -2.63 -15.69 -0.37
N LEU A 220 -1.63 -15.02 0.23
CA LEU A 220 -1.60 -13.56 0.28
C LEU A 220 -1.60 -12.96 -1.13
N LEU A 221 -0.84 -13.55 -2.07
CA LEU A 221 -0.85 -13.11 -3.47
C LEU A 221 -2.23 -13.32 -4.10
N ALA A 222 -2.75 -14.53 -4.04
CA ALA A 222 -4.04 -14.86 -4.66
C ALA A 222 -5.17 -13.97 -4.13
N LEU A 223 -5.20 -13.71 -2.82
CA LEU A 223 -6.17 -12.82 -2.21
C LEU A 223 -5.97 -11.37 -2.69
N ASN A 224 -4.72 -10.90 -2.77
CA ASN A 224 -4.41 -9.57 -3.28
C ASN A 224 -4.89 -9.38 -4.72
N GLU A 225 -4.65 -10.36 -5.58
CA GLU A 225 -5.09 -10.34 -6.97
C GLU A 225 -6.61 -10.30 -7.09
N LYS A 226 -7.32 -11.08 -6.27
CA LYS A 226 -8.79 -11.03 -6.17
C LYS A 226 -9.29 -9.63 -5.73
N MET A 227 -8.65 -9.03 -4.73
CA MET A 227 -9.01 -7.70 -4.25
C MET A 227 -8.82 -6.65 -5.35
N VAL A 228 -7.67 -6.67 -6.04
CA VAL A 228 -7.39 -5.76 -7.15
C VAL A 228 -8.37 -5.97 -8.30
N ALA A 229 -8.64 -7.22 -8.68
CA ALA A 229 -9.61 -7.53 -9.75
C ALA A 229 -11.04 -7.08 -9.40
N MET A 230 -11.42 -7.19 -8.12
CA MET A 230 -12.74 -6.79 -7.64
C MET A 230 -12.94 -5.27 -7.66
N ASP A 231 -11.92 -4.50 -7.35
CA ASP A 231 -12.04 -3.05 -7.18
C ASP A 231 -10.72 -2.30 -7.51
N PRO A 232 -10.28 -2.30 -8.78
CA PRO A 232 -8.96 -1.80 -9.15
C PRO A 232 -8.77 -0.30 -8.86
N ALA A 233 -9.86 0.48 -8.86
CA ALA A 233 -9.81 1.92 -8.60
C ALA A 233 -9.57 2.26 -7.11
N HIS A 234 -9.91 1.35 -6.20
CA HIS A 234 -9.90 1.59 -4.76
C HIS A 234 -8.85 0.76 -4.02
N VAL A 235 -8.19 -0.20 -4.70
CA VAL A 235 -7.19 -1.07 -4.07
C VAL A 235 -5.77 -0.57 -4.34
N VAL A 236 -5.03 -0.32 -3.27
CA VAL A 236 -3.58 -0.01 -3.33
C VAL A 236 -2.79 -1.30 -3.17
N ASP A 237 -2.20 -1.82 -4.24
CA ASP A 237 -1.38 -3.03 -4.21
C ASP A 237 -0.05 -2.79 -3.48
N LEU A 238 0.06 -3.29 -2.26
CA LEU A 238 1.26 -3.21 -1.44
C LEU A 238 2.11 -4.49 -1.48
N LEU A 239 1.50 -5.65 -1.81
CA LEU A 239 2.19 -6.93 -1.65
C LEU A 239 3.47 -7.01 -2.47
N LYS A 240 3.37 -6.86 -3.78
CA LYS A 240 4.52 -6.99 -4.71
C LYS A 240 5.61 -5.94 -4.46
N LYS A 241 5.26 -4.81 -3.85
CA LYS A 241 6.20 -3.71 -3.57
C LYS A 241 7.06 -3.99 -2.34
N LEU A 242 6.48 -4.65 -1.36
CA LEU A 242 7.13 -4.94 -0.07
C LEU A 242 7.78 -6.33 -0.03
N SER A 243 7.44 -7.24 -0.97
CA SER A 243 7.87 -8.64 -0.92
C SER A 243 9.00 -8.99 -1.89
N LEU A 244 9.67 -10.11 -1.57
CA LEU A 244 10.51 -10.89 -2.47
C LEU A 244 9.63 -11.72 -3.42
N GLN A 245 10.27 -12.49 -4.33
CA GLN A 245 9.56 -13.40 -5.24
C GLN A 245 8.78 -14.52 -4.53
N ASP A 246 9.23 -14.93 -3.35
CA ASP A 246 8.56 -15.93 -2.51
C ASP A 246 7.51 -15.34 -1.55
N PHE A 247 7.16 -14.07 -1.73
CA PHE A 247 6.20 -13.27 -0.95
C PHE A 247 6.55 -13.10 0.53
N LYS A 248 7.79 -13.39 0.92
CA LYS A 248 8.34 -12.89 2.18
C LYS A 248 8.58 -11.40 2.10
N ILE A 249 8.50 -10.72 3.23
CA ILE A 249 8.85 -9.30 3.30
C ILE A 249 10.34 -9.10 2.98
N LYS A 250 10.68 -8.13 2.13
CA LYS A 250 12.08 -7.79 1.83
C LYS A 250 12.80 -7.41 3.12
N LYS A 251 14.00 -7.96 3.36
CA LYS A 251 14.79 -7.64 4.57
C LYS A 251 14.96 -6.14 4.80
N THR A 252 15.12 -5.37 3.73
CA THR A 252 15.24 -3.90 3.77
C THR A 252 14.00 -3.21 4.36
N TYR A 253 12.83 -3.84 4.29
CA TYR A 253 11.54 -3.30 4.71
C TYR A 253 10.98 -4.01 5.94
N ALA A 254 11.60 -5.11 6.36
CA ALA A 254 11.14 -5.93 7.47
C ALA A 254 11.61 -5.39 8.82
N PHE A 255 10.71 -5.36 9.79
CA PHE A 255 11.06 -5.36 11.19
C PHE A 255 11.61 -6.74 11.59
N THR A 256 12.25 -6.84 12.73
CA THR A 256 12.95 -8.07 13.17
C THR A 256 12.03 -9.29 13.34
N ASP A 257 10.74 -9.07 13.52
CA ASP A 257 9.76 -10.14 13.70
C ASP A 257 9.29 -10.79 12.37
N GLY A 258 9.69 -10.25 11.22
CA GLY A 258 9.28 -10.76 9.91
C GLY A 258 7.78 -10.61 9.59
N ILE A 259 7.05 -9.83 10.41
CA ILE A 259 5.61 -9.59 10.28
C ILE A 259 5.34 -8.14 9.90
N HIS A 260 6.04 -7.22 10.55
CA HIS A 260 5.77 -5.80 10.45
C HIS A 260 6.78 -5.09 9.54
N PRO A 261 6.38 -3.98 8.91
CA PRO A 261 7.30 -3.11 8.19
C PRO A 261 8.20 -2.36 9.20
N ASN A 262 9.49 -2.18 8.87
CA ASN A 262 10.37 -1.23 9.57
C ASN A 262 10.14 0.20 9.04
N ASP A 263 10.97 1.18 9.46
CA ASP A 263 10.87 2.58 9.01
C ASP A 263 10.81 2.73 7.49
N LYS A 264 11.66 2.00 6.76
CA LYS A 264 11.68 2.02 5.29
C LYS A 264 10.42 1.37 4.70
N GLY A 265 9.95 0.28 5.31
CA GLY A 265 8.69 -0.37 4.93
C GLY A 265 7.48 0.55 5.14
N HIS A 266 7.42 1.25 6.26
CA HIS A 266 6.40 2.25 6.52
C HIS A 266 6.46 3.40 5.51
N ALA A 267 7.64 3.88 5.14
CA ALA A 267 7.78 4.91 4.11
C ALA A 267 7.28 4.43 2.74
N VAL A 268 7.52 3.16 2.38
CA VAL A 268 6.97 2.56 1.15
C VAL A 268 5.44 2.53 1.21
N ILE A 269 4.84 2.09 2.31
CA ILE A 269 3.36 2.07 2.45
C ILE A 269 2.80 3.48 2.27
N ASN A 270 3.36 4.48 2.98
CA ASN A 270 2.93 5.87 2.82
C ASN A 270 3.04 6.33 1.36
N GLY A 271 4.17 6.07 0.70
CA GLY A 271 4.40 6.47 -0.67
C GLY A 271 3.35 5.91 -1.63
N TYR A 272 2.98 4.63 -1.49
CA TYR A 272 1.95 4.01 -2.33
C TYR A 272 0.54 4.52 -2.02
N VAL A 273 0.18 4.68 -0.76
CA VAL A 273 -1.12 5.26 -0.37
C VAL A 273 -1.24 6.71 -0.84
N PHE A 274 -0.22 7.53 -0.58
CA PHE A 274 -0.22 8.95 -0.95
C PHE A 274 -0.25 9.17 -2.47
N ASN A 275 0.40 8.30 -3.26
CA ASN A 275 0.44 8.39 -4.72
C ASN A 275 -0.65 7.58 -5.43
N ALA A 276 -1.55 6.92 -4.70
CA ALA A 276 -2.69 6.26 -5.31
C ALA A 276 -3.54 7.28 -6.11
N PRO A 277 -3.95 6.97 -7.36
CA PRO A 277 -4.66 7.93 -8.21
C PRO A 277 -5.88 8.54 -7.53
N LEU A 278 -6.72 7.70 -6.92
CA LEU A 278 -7.91 8.15 -6.19
C LEU A 278 -7.54 9.05 -5.01
N PHE A 279 -6.50 8.70 -4.24
CA PHE A 279 -6.05 9.53 -3.12
C PHE A 279 -5.60 10.90 -3.60
N LYS A 280 -4.78 10.97 -4.65
CA LYS A 280 -4.32 12.23 -5.26
C LYS A 280 -5.49 13.08 -5.74
N GLN A 281 -6.46 12.47 -6.40
CA GLN A 281 -7.66 13.15 -6.85
C GLN A 281 -8.43 13.76 -5.67
N LEU A 282 -8.69 12.97 -4.63
CA LEU A 282 -9.43 13.41 -3.44
C LEU A 282 -8.72 14.53 -2.69
N ILE A 283 -7.39 14.44 -2.53
CA ILE A 283 -6.59 15.48 -1.89
C ILE A 283 -6.49 16.74 -2.75
N GLY A 284 -6.61 16.63 -4.07
CA GLY A 284 -6.70 17.77 -4.98
C GLY A 284 -7.87 18.70 -4.65
N TYR A 285 -8.99 18.16 -4.15
CA TYR A 285 -10.18 18.94 -3.76
C TYR A 285 -10.09 19.57 -2.36
N THR A 286 -9.11 19.23 -1.54
CA THR A 286 -8.98 19.83 -0.20
C THR A 286 -8.35 21.20 -0.28
N ALA A 287 -8.80 22.12 0.60
CA ALA A 287 -8.21 23.44 0.71
C ALA A 287 -6.70 23.38 0.96
N VAL A 288 -5.99 24.31 0.37
CA VAL A 288 -4.55 24.54 0.62
C VAL A 288 -4.47 25.65 1.66
N ASN A 289 -3.62 25.49 2.65
CA ASN A 289 -3.33 26.55 3.61
C ASN A 289 -2.58 27.68 2.87
N PRO A 290 -3.04 28.93 2.86
CA PRO A 290 -2.38 30.04 2.17
C PRO A 290 -0.98 30.32 2.69
#